data_28e778e354fcdd3e97d4437a5df24f9e
#
_entry.id   28e778e354fcdd3e97d4437a5df24f9e
#
_cell.length_a   1.000
_cell.length_b   1.000
_cell.length_c   1.000
_cell.angle_alpha   90.00
_cell.angle_beta   90.00
_cell.angle_gamma   90.00
#
_symmetry.space_group_name_H-M   'P 1'
#
loop_
_entity.id
_entity.type
_entity.pdbx_description
1 polymer ?
#
loop_
_entity_poly.entity_id
_entity_poly.type
_entity_poly.pdbx_seq_one_letter_code
_entity_poly.pdbx_strand_id
1 'polypeptide(L)'
;MQKLLFIINAAPYGNESFFSGLRLALQIQEQHQVDLKLFLMSDAVVAGLKKQNPTESYHAQQMLEILTAQGATVKLCKTCVAARGITELPLADGVEIGTLIELADWTIQADKILNF
;
A
#
# COMPACT_ATOMS: atom_id res chain seq x y z
N MET A 1 3.08 18.94 8.65
CA MET A 1 2.84 17.50 8.86
C MET A 1 4.08 16.70 8.50
N GLN A 2 4.38 15.69 9.27
CA GLN A 2 5.41 14.72 8.88
C GLN A 2 4.96 13.96 7.63
N LYS A 3 5.91 13.70 6.75
CA LYS A 3 5.72 12.90 5.55
C LYS A 3 6.29 11.50 5.80
N LEU A 4 5.40 10.52 5.86
CA LEU A 4 5.78 9.13 6.10
C LEU A 4 5.57 8.32 4.82
N LEU A 5 6.57 7.55 4.45
CA LEU A 5 6.50 6.66 3.29
C LEU A 5 6.69 5.22 3.75
N PHE A 6 5.69 4.40 3.46
CA PHE A 6 5.77 2.95 3.65
C PHE A 6 6.03 2.31 2.28
N ILE A 7 7.13 1.57 2.18
CA ILE A 7 7.43 0.76 0.99
C ILE A 7 7.21 -0.69 1.39
N ILE A 8 6.27 -1.35 0.73
CA ILE A 8 5.88 -2.71 1.09
C ILE A 8 6.15 -3.64 -0.09
N ASN A 9 6.97 -4.66 0.14
CA ASN A 9 7.29 -5.69 -0.84
C ASN A 9 6.65 -7.03 -0.52
N ALA A 10 6.28 -7.26 0.74
CA ALA A 10 5.74 -8.53 1.20
C ALA A 10 4.38 -8.83 0.58
N ALA A 11 4.13 -10.09 0.25
CA ALA A 11 2.82 -10.55 -0.19
C ALA A 11 1.77 -10.30 0.89
N PRO A 12 0.52 -10.00 0.51
CA PRO A 12 -0.52 -9.67 1.50
C PRO A 12 -0.97 -10.86 2.35
N TYR A 13 -0.74 -12.07 1.89
CA TYR A 13 -1.14 -13.29 2.59
C TYR A 13 -0.01 -14.28 2.60
N GLY A 14 0.03 -15.13 3.61
CA GLY A 14 1.05 -16.16 3.75
C GLY A 14 2.20 -15.79 4.68
N ASN A 15 2.31 -14.53 5.08
CA ASN A 15 3.23 -14.06 6.12
C ASN A 15 2.64 -12.82 6.77
N GLU A 16 3.23 -12.38 7.87
CA GLU A 16 2.64 -11.29 8.66
C GLU A 16 3.22 -9.91 8.36
N SER A 17 4.27 -9.80 7.56
CA SER A 17 4.94 -8.51 7.33
C SER A 17 4.00 -7.47 6.72
N PHE A 18 3.23 -7.86 5.70
CA PHE A 18 2.28 -6.96 5.07
C PHE A 18 1.22 -6.49 6.08
N PHE A 19 0.64 -7.42 6.81
CA PHE A 19 -0.38 -7.13 7.80
C PHE A 19 0.16 -6.20 8.89
N SER A 20 1.36 -6.46 9.39
CA SER A 20 2.01 -5.62 10.41
C SER A 20 2.23 -4.20 9.89
N GLY A 21 2.66 -4.06 8.63
CA GLY A 21 2.82 -2.75 8.01
C GLY A 21 1.52 -1.97 7.92
N LEU A 22 0.43 -2.61 7.49
CA LEU A 22 -0.87 -1.96 7.41
C LEU A 22 -1.45 -1.62 8.78
N ARG A 23 -1.26 -2.49 9.76
CA ARG A 23 -1.70 -2.20 11.13
C ARG A 23 -1.01 -0.94 11.66
N LEU A 24 0.29 -0.84 11.45
CA LEU A 24 1.04 0.34 11.88
C LEU A 24 0.55 1.60 11.15
N ALA A 25 0.34 1.51 9.85
CA ALA A 25 -0.16 2.63 9.06
C ALA A 25 -1.52 3.12 9.56
N LEU A 26 -2.45 2.19 9.80
CA LEU A 26 -3.77 2.52 10.33
C LEU A 26 -3.69 3.17 11.70
N GLN A 27 -2.83 2.65 12.57
CA GLN A 27 -2.67 3.18 13.92
C GLN A 27 -2.09 4.59 13.90
N ILE A 28 -1.12 4.84 13.02
CA ILE A 28 -0.53 6.16 12.86
C ILE A 28 -1.61 7.16 12.40
N GLN A 29 -2.42 6.80 11.41
CA GLN A 29 -3.49 7.69 10.94
C GLN A 29 -4.53 7.97 12.00
N GLU A 30 -4.84 6.99 12.83
CA GLU A 30 -5.82 7.17 13.89
C GLU A 30 -5.34 8.14 14.97
N GLN A 31 -4.05 8.11 15.31
CA GLN A 31 -3.50 8.87 16.43
C GLN A 31 -2.89 10.21 16.03
N HIS A 32 -2.45 10.35 14.79
CA HIS A 32 -1.64 11.50 14.36
C HIS A 32 -2.11 12.06 13.04
N GLN A 33 -1.88 13.35 12.83
CA GLN A 33 -2.04 13.98 11.52
C GLN A 33 -0.72 13.91 10.78
N VAL A 34 -0.66 13.09 9.73
CA VAL A 34 0.54 12.86 8.92
C VAL A 34 0.15 12.83 7.44
N ASP A 35 1.13 13.13 6.59
CA ASP A 35 1.02 12.88 5.16
C ASP A 35 1.56 11.47 4.92
N LEU A 36 0.65 10.50 4.87
CA LEU A 36 0.99 9.08 4.77
C LEU A 36 0.86 8.59 3.34
N LYS A 37 1.93 7.99 2.85
CA LYS A 37 1.98 7.39 1.53
C LYS A 37 2.46 5.95 1.64
N LEU A 38 1.80 5.07 0.90
CA LEU A 38 2.19 3.67 0.77
C LEU A 38 2.48 3.38 -0.70
N PHE A 39 3.62 2.77 -0.97
CA PHE A 39 3.99 2.31 -2.31
C PHE A 39 4.19 0.80 -2.24
N LEU A 40 3.32 0.06 -2.93
CA LEU A 40 3.35 -1.40 -2.93
C LEU A 40 4.12 -1.89 -4.15
N MET A 41 5.10 -2.76 -3.91
CA MET A 41 5.98 -3.33 -4.93
C MET A 41 5.95 -4.85 -4.85
N SER A 42 6.53 -5.50 -5.85
CA SER A 42 6.67 -6.96 -5.84
C SER A 42 5.29 -7.62 -5.61
N ASP A 43 5.24 -8.67 -4.82
CA ASP A 43 3.99 -9.39 -4.54
C ASP A 43 2.97 -8.57 -3.74
N ALA A 44 3.38 -7.48 -3.13
CA ALA A 44 2.44 -6.61 -2.42
C ALA A 44 1.39 -5.98 -3.34
N VAL A 45 1.68 -5.84 -4.64
CA VAL A 45 0.74 -5.18 -5.58
C VAL A 45 -0.61 -5.90 -5.68
N VAL A 46 -0.65 -7.21 -5.43
CA VAL A 46 -1.93 -7.95 -5.52
C VAL A 46 -2.90 -7.53 -4.41
N ALA A 47 -2.40 -6.93 -3.34
CA ALA A 47 -3.27 -6.41 -2.27
C ALA A 47 -4.16 -5.26 -2.73
N GLY A 48 -3.77 -4.56 -3.80
CA GLY A 48 -4.54 -3.45 -4.34
C GLY A 48 -5.66 -3.86 -5.29
N LEU A 49 -5.92 -5.14 -5.45
CA LEU A 49 -6.98 -5.63 -6.34
C LEU A 49 -8.32 -5.71 -5.62
N LYS A 50 -9.42 -5.54 -6.38
CA LYS A 50 -10.76 -5.81 -5.89
C LYS A 50 -11.07 -7.31 -5.85
N LYS A 51 -12.19 -7.65 -5.24
CA LYS A 51 -12.77 -9.01 -5.21
C LYS A 51 -11.92 -10.02 -4.45
N GLN A 52 -11.10 -9.56 -3.52
CA GLN A 52 -10.36 -10.46 -2.65
C GLN A 52 -11.33 -11.19 -1.72
N ASN A 53 -11.04 -12.48 -1.50
CA ASN A 53 -11.84 -13.31 -0.61
C ASN A 53 -10.91 -14.18 0.22
N PRO A 54 -10.14 -13.56 1.16
CA PRO A 54 -9.12 -14.30 1.90
C PRO A 54 -9.70 -15.27 2.92
N THR A 55 -8.94 -16.32 3.18
CA THR A 55 -9.19 -17.25 4.29
C THR A 55 -8.48 -16.81 5.56
N GLU A 56 -7.70 -15.74 5.48
CA GLU A 56 -6.96 -15.19 6.62
C GLU A 56 -7.89 -14.46 7.58
N SER A 57 -7.37 -14.12 8.77
CA SER A 57 -8.11 -13.35 9.76
C SER A 57 -8.21 -11.86 9.43
N TYR A 58 -7.58 -11.41 8.36
CA TYR A 58 -7.61 -10.02 7.91
C TYR A 58 -7.86 -9.94 6.41
N HIS A 59 -8.27 -8.76 5.95
CA HIS A 59 -8.64 -8.50 4.56
C HIS A 59 -7.83 -7.32 4.03
N ALA A 60 -6.78 -7.62 3.24
CA ALA A 60 -5.85 -6.60 2.78
C ALA A 60 -6.53 -5.50 1.96
N GLN A 61 -7.46 -5.85 1.07
CA GLN A 61 -8.20 -4.87 0.28
C GLN A 61 -8.93 -3.87 1.17
N GLN A 62 -9.66 -4.37 2.16
CA GLN A 62 -10.43 -3.50 3.06
C GLN A 62 -9.53 -2.58 3.87
N MET A 63 -8.39 -3.08 4.33
CA MET A 63 -7.43 -2.25 5.08
C MET A 63 -6.90 -1.11 4.22
N LEU A 64 -6.56 -1.38 2.95
CA LEU A 64 -6.12 -0.34 2.02
C LEU A 64 -7.24 0.67 1.73
N GLU A 65 -8.46 0.19 1.58
CA GLU A 65 -9.61 1.07 1.33
C GLU A 65 -9.90 1.99 2.53
N ILE A 66 -9.72 1.49 3.75
CA ILE A 66 -9.83 2.33 4.95
C ILE A 66 -8.74 3.40 4.96
N LEU A 67 -7.50 3.02 4.66
CA LEU A 67 -6.39 3.96 4.61
C LEU A 67 -6.62 5.08 3.60
N THR A 68 -7.05 4.74 2.39
CA THR A 68 -7.32 5.75 1.35
C THR A 68 -8.51 6.63 1.73
N ALA A 69 -9.55 6.06 2.32
CA ALA A 69 -10.71 6.82 2.78
C ALA A 69 -10.33 7.83 3.87
N GLN A 70 -9.30 7.55 4.64
CA GLN A 70 -8.79 8.44 5.69
C GLN A 70 -7.73 9.43 5.18
N GLY A 71 -7.44 9.43 3.89
CA GLY A 71 -6.55 10.40 3.27
C GLY A 71 -5.16 9.91 2.91
N ALA A 72 -4.81 8.65 3.16
CA ALA A 72 -3.53 8.11 2.72
C ALA A 72 -3.51 7.95 1.20
N THR A 73 -2.34 8.12 0.60
CA THR A 73 -2.13 7.82 -0.82
C THR A 73 -1.52 6.43 -0.93
N VAL A 74 -2.16 5.55 -1.70
CA VAL A 74 -1.68 4.19 -1.92
C VAL A 74 -1.50 3.97 -3.41
N LYS A 75 -0.28 3.62 -3.82
CA LYS A 75 0.03 3.35 -5.22
C LYS A 75 0.67 1.98 -5.37
N LEU A 76 0.36 1.33 -6.50
CA LEU A 76 0.93 0.05 -6.89
C LEU A 76 1.98 0.27 -7.96
N CYS A 77 3.12 -0.39 -7.84
CA CYS A 77 4.20 -0.32 -8.83
C CYS A 77 3.70 -0.80 -10.20
N LYS A 78 3.72 0.09 -11.19
CA LYS A 78 3.26 -0.21 -12.54
C LYS A 78 4.00 -1.41 -13.17
N THR A 79 5.32 -1.44 -13.04
CA THR A 79 6.13 -2.53 -13.57
C THR A 79 5.80 -3.87 -12.91
N CYS A 80 5.59 -3.85 -11.59
CA CYS A 80 5.26 -5.07 -10.86
C CYS A 80 3.86 -5.60 -11.21
N VAL A 81 2.91 -4.71 -11.45
CA VAL A 81 1.56 -5.05 -11.90
C VAL A 81 1.62 -5.67 -13.30
N ALA A 82 2.37 -5.03 -14.22
CA ALA A 82 2.52 -5.53 -15.59
C ALA A 82 3.20 -6.90 -15.62
N ALA A 83 4.24 -7.09 -14.82
CA ALA A 83 4.97 -8.36 -14.75
C ALA A 83 4.08 -9.52 -14.30
N ARG A 84 3.03 -9.24 -13.54
CA ARG A 84 2.09 -10.24 -13.03
C ARG A 84 0.84 -10.41 -13.89
N GLY A 85 0.76 -9.64 -14.98
CA GLY A 85 -0.37 -9.74 -15.92
C GLY A 85 -1.70 -9.25 -15.35
N ILE A 86 -1.68 -8.36 -14.38
CA ILE A 86 -2.88 -7.89 -13.69
C ILE A 86 -3.24 -6.43 -13.98
N THR A 87 -2.65 -5.85 -15.02
CA THR A 87 -2.85 -4.43 -15.39
C THR A 87 -4.32 -4.08 -15.61
N GLU A 88 -5.11 -4.99 -16.18
CA GLU A 88 -6.51 -4.73 -16.54
C GLU A 88 -7.50 -5.02 -15.40
N LEU A 89 -7.02 -5.51 -14.26
CA LEU A 89 -7.93 -5.86 -13.17
C LEU A 89 -8.35 -4.62 -12.38
N PRO A 90 -9.59 -4.60 -11.87
CA PRO A 90 -10.07 -3.46 -11.09
C PRO A 90 -9.31 -3.33 -9.77
N LEU A 91 -9.01 -2.09 -9.38
CA LEU A 91 -8.28 -1.78 -8.17
C LEU A 91 -9.22 -1.52 -7.00
N ALA A 92 -8.72 -1.79 -5.79
CA ALA A 92 -9.37 -1.41 -4.54
C ALA A 92 -9.67 0.10 -4.54
N ASP A 93 -10.70 0.51 -3.79
CA ASP A 93 -11.14 1.90 -3.77
C ASP A 93 -10.02 2.83 -3.29
N GLY A 94 -9.76 3.87 -4.09
CA GLY A 94 -8.75 4.87 -3.77
C GLY A 94 -7.31 4.47 -4.11
N VAL A 95 -7.07 3.23 -4.52
CA VAL A 95 -5.74 2.75 -4.90
C VAL A 95 -5.47 3.11 -6.36
N GLU A 96 -4.25 3.55 -6.64
CA GLU A 96 -3.83 4.00 -7.98
C GLU A 96 -2.57 3.25 -8.41
N ILE A 97 -2.29 3.28 -9.71
CA ILE A 97 -1.02 2.81 -10.25
C ILE A 97 0.00 3.93 -10.14
N GLY A 98 1.21 3.60 -9.71
CA GLY A 98 2.31 4.56 -9.58
C GLY A 98 3.55 4.12 -10.34
N THR A 99 4.44 5.07 -10.59
CA THR A 99 5.69 4.83 -11.30
C THR A 99 6.88 4.92 -10.35
N LEU A 100 8.01 4.36 -10.78
CA LEU A 100 9.26 4.48 -10.03
C LEU A 100 9.69 5.94 -9.92
N ILE A 101 9.36 6.77 -10.91
CA ILE A 101 9.63 8.21 -10.87
C ILE A 101 8.93 8.84 -9.67
N GLU A 102 7.67 8.51 -9.47
CA GLU A 102 6.90 8.99 -8.31
C GLU A 102 7.49 8.50 -6.99
N LEU A 103 7.86 7.21 -6.94
CA LEU A 103 8.48 6.66 -5.73
C LEU A 103 9.78 7.35 -5.40
N ALA A 104 10.61 7.65 -6.40
CA ALA A 104 11.87 8.37 -6.19
C ALA A 104 11.61 9.75 -5.57
N ASP A 105 10.62 10.48 -6.09
CA ASP A 105 10.25 11.79 -5.54
C ASP A 105 9.74 11.66 -4.10
N TRP A 106 8.90 10.68 -3.83
CA TRP A 106 8.38 10.43 -2.50
C TRP A 106 9.49 10.09 -1.51
N THR A 107 10.47 9.30 -1.97
CA THR A 107 11.61 8.88 -1.14
C THR A 107 12.44 10.08 -0.69
N ILE A 108 12.70 11.01 -1.61
CA ILE A 108 13.47 12.21 -1.30
C ILE A 108 12.69 13.17 -0.39
N GLN A 109 11.37 13.23 -0.54
CA GLN A 109 10.53 14.16 0.25
C GLN A 109 10.17 13.61 1.64
N ALA A 110 10.27 12.31 1.86
CA ALA A 110 9.82 11.70 3.10
C ALA A 110 10.69 12.09 4.29
N ASP A 111 10.05 12.35 5.41
CA ASP A 111 10.74 12.54 6.69
C ASP A 111 11.17 11.19 7.29
N LYS A 112 10.34 10.17 7.12
CA LYS A 112 10.63 8.79 7.55
C LYS A 112 10.19 7.81 6.49
N ILE A 113 10.98 6.74 6.32
CA ILE A 113 10.67 5.65 5.40
C ILE A 113 10.68 4.35 6.17
N LEU A 114 9.62 3.58 6.05
CA LEU A 114 9.51 2.26 6.65
C LEU A 114 9.31 1.21 5.55
N ASN A 115 9.99 0.07 5.70
CA ASN A 115 9.96 -1.02 4.73
C ASN A 115 9.38 -2.29 5.35
N PHE A 116 8.55 -2.96 4.58
CA PHE A 116 7.93 -4.22 5.00
C PHE A 116 7.96 -5.27 3.90
#